data_1a7c47532e88e71abcf75a606212a0f2
#
_entry.id   1a7c47532e88e71abcf75a606212a0f2
#
_cell.length_a   1.000
_cell.length_b   1.000
_cell.length_c   1.000
_cell.angle_alpha   90.00
_cell.angle_beta   90.00
_cell.angle_gamma   90.00
#
_symmetry.space_group_name_H-M   'P 1'
#
loop_
_entity.id
_entity.type
_entity.pdbx_description
1 polymer ?
#
loop_
_entity_poly.entity_id
_entity_poly.type
_entity_poly.pdbx_seq_one_letter_code
_entity_poly.pdbx_strand_id
1 'polypeptide(L)'
;MNVEESEQRWVCACCIGEEFLRHKVEKEGRIQTCDYCDEIHTCFSLEEVCDLTEKAIEAHFYRTDTEPNDMEYASLRHIDGYKWFREGENVVQLIEDLLQSRRALADDIQQLLEYRHSDFDSDVMGLETEFARESCYAERKQISTGRLDSMWINFVTSLKTESRFINNCQRHDV
;
A
#
# COMPACT_ATOMS: atom_id res chain seq x y z
N MET A 1 -12.59 20.89 -6.33
CA MET A 1 -11.43 21.56 -5.72
C MET A 1 -10.47 21.88 -6.85
N ASN A 2 -9.90 23.10 -6.94
CA ASN A 2 -8.90 23.37 -7.96
C ASN A 2 -7.60 22.64 -7.60
N VAL A 3 -7.02 21.89 -8.52
CA VAL A 3 -5.79 21.11 -8.31
C VAL A 3 -4.62 22.01 -7.87
N GLU A 4 -4.54 23.23 -8.40
CA GLU A 4 -3.53 24.22 -8.01
C GLU A 4 -3.60 24.63 -6.52
N GLU A 5 -4.78 24.51 -5.86
CA GLU A 5 -4.91 24.77 -4.42
C GLU A 5 -4.49 23.57 -3.56
N SER A 6 -4.59 22.33 -4.06
CA SER A 6 -4.19 21.14 -3.33
C SER A 6 -2.67 20.95 -3.29
N GLU A 7 -1.95 21.38 -4.34
CA GLU A 7 -0.49 21.30 -4.43
C GLU A 7 0.23 22.18 -3.38
N GLN A 8 -0.41 23.22 -2.86
CA GLN A 8 0.16 24.14 -1.88
C GLN A 8 -0.17 23.79 -0.41
N ARG A 9 -0.94 22.71 -0.15
CA ARG A 9 -1.28 22.33 1.22
C ARG A 9 -0.14 21.64 1.94
N TRP A 10 -0.09 21.86 3.26
CA TRP A 10 0.95 21.35 4.12
C TRP A 10 0.38 20.41 5.19
N VAL A 11 1.05 19.30 5.40
CA VAL A 11 0.66 18.26 6.37
C VAL A 11 1.77 18.10 7.40
N CYS A 12 1.47 18.30 8.67
CA CYS A 12 2.46 18.16 9.73
C CYS A 12 2.57 16.70 10.21
N ALA A 13 3.71 16.40 10.83
CA ALA A 13 3.96 15.12 11.47
C ALA A 13 2.87 14.70 12.48
N CYS A 14 2.26 15.67 13.19
CA CYS A 14 1.22 15.38 14.18
C CYS A 14 -0.11 14.95 13.57
N CYS A 15 -0.37 15.26 12.30
CA CYS A 15 -1.56 14.84 11.57
C CYS A 15 -1.42 13.45 10.92
N ILE A 16 -0.23 12.85 10.99
CA ILE A 16 0.09 11.51 10.48
C ILE A 16 0.40 10.62 11.68
N GLY A 17 -0.38 9.54 11.84
CA GLY A 17 -0.19 8.58 12.93
C GLY A 17 0.81 7.48 12.58
N GLU A 18 1.01 7.18 11.29
CA GLU A 18 1.94 6.15 10.83
C GLU A 18 3.38 6.56 11.20
N GLU A 19 4.09 5.69 11.91
CA GLU A 19 5.33 6.03 12.61
C GLU A 19 6.48 6.36 11.66
N PHE A 20 6.66 5.60 10.59
CA PHE A 20 7.76 5.81 9.65
C PHE A 20 7.60 7.15 8.91
N LEU A 21 6.40 7.42 8.39
CA LEU A 21 6.12 8.65 7.66
C LEU A 21 6.19 9.88 8.58
N ARG A 22 5.64 9.78 9.78
CA ARG A 22 5.75 10.82 10.81
C ARG A 22 7.20 11.18 11.10
N HIS A 23 8.05 10.18 11.33
CA HIS A 23 9.49 10.37 11.58
C HIS A 23 10.20 11.01 10.38
N LYS A 24 9.80 10.62 9.18
CA LYS A 24 10.34 11.18 7.95
C LYS A 24 9.98 12.66 7.81
N VAL A 25 8.72 13.03 8.08
CA VAL A 25 8.27 14.44 8.08
C VAL A 25 9.02 15.25 9.15
N GLU A 26 9.18 14.72 10.36
CA GLU A 26 9.95 15.39 11.43
C GLU A 26 11.39 15.69 11.04
N LYS A 27 12.03 14.76 10.33
CA LYS A 27 13.45 14.85 9.98
C LYS A 27 13.73 15.66 8.73
N GLU A 28 12.89 15.54 7.71
CA GLU A 28 13.16 16.06 6.36
C GLU A 28 12.21 17.21 5.97
N GLY A 29 11.16 17.44 6.76
CA GLY A 29 10.15 18.44 6.47
C GLY A 29 10.60 19.88 6.70
N ARG A 30 9.72 20.81 6.34
CA ARG A 30 9.90 22.26 6.45
C ARG A 30 8.95 22.81 7.50
N ILE A 31 9.38 23.84 8.23
CA ILE A 31 8.50 24.52 9.19
C ILE A 31 7.48 25.35 8.43
N GLN A 32 6.21 24.96 8.54
CA GLN A 32 5.06 25.57 7.88
C GLN A 32 3.80 25.48 8.76
N THR A 33 2.78 26.26 8.43
CA THR A 33 1.46 26.10 9.03
C THR A 33 0.79 24.88 8.39
N CYS A 34 0.34 23.93 9.22
CA CYS A 34 -0.39 22.76 8.75
C CYS A 34 -1.84 23.10 8.41
N ASP A 35 -2.30 22.71 7.23
CA ASP A 35 -3.68 22.96 6.76
C ASP A 35 -4.73 22.06 7.43
N TYR A 36 -4.30 21.07 8.24
CA TYR A 36 -5.19 20.11 8.90
C TYR A 36 -5.32 20.31 10.42
N CYS A 37 -4.46 21.10 11.03
CA CYS A 37 -4.54 21.42 12.46
C CYS A 37 -4.28 22.91 12.77
N ASP A 38 -3.97 23.72 11.77
CA ASP A 38 -3.70 25.19 11.88
C ASP A 38 -2.50 25.54 12.76
N GLU A 39 -1.66 24.55 13.10
CA GLU A 39 -0.47 24.77 13.93
C GLU A 39 0.81 24.79 13.08
N ILE A 40 1.84 25.49 13.60
CA ILE A 40 3.16 25.58 12.96
C ILE A 40 4.02 24.41 13.41
N HIS A 41 4.33 23.53 12.48
CA HIS A 41 5.14 22.34 12.72
C HIS A 41 6.06 22.04 11.53
N THR A 42 6.87 20.99 11.68
CA THR A 42 7.56 20.40 10.53
C THR A 42 6.53 19.69 9.66
N CYS A 43 6.44 20.11 8.38
CA CYS A 43 5.45 19.65 7.42
C CYS A 43 6.11 19.15 6.13
N PHE A 44 5.43 18.23 5.47
CA PHE A 44 5.58 17.96 4.04
C PHE A 44 4.45 18.64 3.27
N SER A 45 4.67 18.90 1.98
CA SER A 45 3.56 19.25 1.09
C SER A 45 2.60 18.06 0.95
N LEU A 46 1.35 18.34 0.64
CA LEU A 46 0.37 17.28 0.37
C LEU A 46 0.85 16.35 -0.76
N GLU A 47 1.54 16.92 -1.75
CA GLU A 47 2.11 16.19 -2.87
C GLU A 47 3.20 15.19 -2.43
N GLU A 48 4.12 15.61 -1.55
CA GLU A 48 5.16 14.73 -0.99
C GLU A 48 4.54 13.56 -0.19
N VAL A 49 3.47 13.81 0.57
CA VAL A 49 2.73 12.76 1.29
C VAL A 49 1.99 11.85 0.32
N CYS A 50 1.37 12.42 -0.71
CA CYS A 50 0.69 11.68 -1.77
C CYS A 50 1.63 10.71 -2.49
N ASP A 51 2.83 11.16 -2.89
CA ASP A 51 3.85 10.32 -3.54
C ASP A 51 4.28 9.12 -2.68
N LEU A 52 4.38 9.31 -1.37
CA LEU A 52 4.75 8.23 -0.46
C LEU A 52 3.59 7.25 -0.25
N THR A 53 2.38 7.76 -0.18
CA THR A 53 1.17 6.96 -0.06
C THR A 53 0.94 6.12 -1.33
N GLU A 54 1.07 6.71 -2.51
CA GLU A 54 0.97 6.05 -3.81
C GLU A 54 1.94 4.87 -3.90
N LYS A 55 3.22 5.10 -3.61
CA LYS A 55 4.24 4.04 -3.59
C LYS A 55 3.93 2.92 -2.61
N ALA A 56 3.36 3.24 -1.45
CA ALA A 56 2.96 2.22 -0.48
C ALA A 56 1.79 1.38 -1.00
N ILE A 57 0.79 2.02 -1.62
CA ILE A 57 -0.35 1.32 -2.22
C ILE A 57 0.14 0.42 -3.37
N GLU A 58 0.91 0.93 -4.30
CA GLU A 58 1.45 0.15 -5.43
C GLU A 58 2.30 -1.05 -4.98
N ALA A 59 3.07 -0.90 -3.91
CA ALA A 59 3.94 -1.97 -3.41
C ALA A 59 3.17 -3.09 -2.69
N HIS A 60 2.11 -2.75 -1.95
CA HIS A 60 1.47 -3.67 -1.00
C HIS A 60 0.04 -4.05 -1.36
N PHE A 61 -0.63 -3.28 -2.22
CA PHE A 61 -2.02 -3.49 -2.57
C PHE A 61 -2.22 -3.65 -4.08
N TYR A 62 -3.37 -4.17 -4.46
CA TYR A 62 -3.82 -4.23 -5.85
C TYR A 62 -5.29 -3.83 -5.90
N ARG A 63 -5.68 -3.17 -6.98
CA ARG A 63 -7.09 -2.83 -7.22
C ARG A 63 -7.87 -4.10 -7.52
N THR A 64 -9.01 -4.27 -6.89
CA THR A 64 -9.89 -5.43 -7.10
C THR A 64 -10.83 -5.19 -8.29
N ASP A 65 -11.27 -6.29 -8.90
CA ASP A 65 -12.18 -6.24 -10.03
C ASP A 65 -13.52 -5.62 -9.65
N THR A 66 -14.11 -4.86 -10.59
CA THR A 66 -15.41 -4.22 -10.40
C THR A 66 -16.57 -5.16 -10.63
N GLU A 67 -16.34 -6.28 -11.30
CA GLU A 67 -17.33 -7.28 -11.67
C GLU A 67 -16.89 -8.68 -11.27
N PRO A 68 -17.85 -9.60 -11.04
CA PRO A 68 -17.54 -11.00 -10.80
C PRO A 68 -16.79 -11.63 -11.99
N ASN A 69 -15.85 -12.52 -11.71
CA ASN A 69 -15.23 -13.34 -12.74
C ASN A 69 -16.19 -14.43 -13.26
N ASP A 70 -15.81 -15.16 -14.31
CA ASP A 70 -16.66 -16.16 -14.95
C ASP A 70 -17.14 -17.27 -13.99
N MET A 71 -16.32 -17.68 -13.04
CA MET A 71 -16.70 -18.70 -12.03
C MET A 71 -17.68 -18.14 -11.01
N GLU A 72 -17.52 -16.90 -10.61
CA GLU A 72 -18.42 -16.20 -9.70
C GLU A 72 -19.76 -15.91 -10.38
N TYR A 73 -19.75 -15.54 -11.66
CA TYR A 73 -20.97 -15.43 -12.47
C TYR A 73 -21.70 -16.78 -12.60
N ALA A 74 -20.97 -17.88 -12.78
CA ALA A 74 -21.57 -19.21 -12.79
C ALA A 74 -22.19 -19.55 -11.41
N SER A 75 -21.51 -19.18 -10.33
CA SER A 75 -22.02 -19.37 -8.97
C SER A 75 -23.29 -18.56 -8.69
N LEU A 76 -23.30 -17.29 -9.14
CA LEU A 76 -24.50 -16.44 -9.06
C LEU A 76 -25.72 -17.03 -9.79
N ARG A 77 -25.51 -17.77 -10.88
CA ARG A 77 -26.58 -18.40 -11.67
C ARG A 77 -27.04 -19.73 -11.15
N HIS A 78 -26.14 -20.48 -10.50
CA HIS A 78 -26.39 -21.91 -10.20
C HIS A 78 -26.51 -22.22 -8.70
N ILE A 79 -26.08 -21.30 -7.83
CA ILE A 79 -26.15 -21.49 -6.38
C ILE A 79 -27.20 -20.54 -5.81
N ASP A 80 -28.28 -21.12 -5.30
CA ASP A 80 -29.36 -20.34 -4.68
C ASP A 80 -28.84 -19.62 -3.41
N GLY A 81 -29.09 -18.29 -3.34
CA GLY A 81 -28.62 -17.46 -2.21
C GLY A 81 -27.16 -17.00 -2.28
N TYR A 82 -26.39 -17.38 -3.31
CA TYR A 82 -25.05 -16.84 -3.50
C TYR A 82 -25.11 -15.35 -3.84
N LYS A 83 -24.27 -14.55 -3.16
CA LYS A 83 -24.11 -13.12 -3.41
C LYS A 83 -22.63 -12.85 -3.62
N TRP A 84 -22.33 -12.13 -4.68
CA TRP A 84 -20.99 -11.62 -4.88
C TRP A 84 -20.83 -10.27 -4.16
N PHE A 85 -19.68 -10.07 -3.56
CA PHE A 85 -19.28 -8.80 -2.98
C PHE A 85 -17.87 -8.49 -3.47
N ARG A 86 -17.65 -7.25 -3.87
CA ARG A 86 -16.31 -6.79 -4.23
C ARG A 86 -15.36 -6.97 -3.05
N GLU A 87 -14.23 -7.60 -3.27
CA GLU A 87 -13.19 -7.76 -2.27
C GLU A 87 -12.44 -6.45 -2.02
N GLY A 88 -11.79 -6.35 -0.86
CA GLY A 88 -10.93 -5.22 -0.52
C GLY A 88 -11.63 -4.09 0.21
N GLU A 89 -10.88 -3.08 0.48
CA GLU A 89 -11.28 -1.89 1.21
C GLU A 89 -11.36 -0.69 0.25
N ASN A 90 -12.29 0.23 0.52
CA ASN A 90 -12.41 1.45 -0.27
C ASN A 90 -11.12 2.27 -0.18
N VAL A 91 -10.69 2.86 -1.30
CA VAL A 91 -9.43 3.59 -1.41
C VAL A 91 -9.24 4.69 -0.36
N VAL A 92 -10.29 5.43 -0.03
CA VAL A 92 -10.20 6.50 0.98
C VAL A 92 -10.00 5.92 2.37
N GLN A 93 -10.66 4.80 2.69
CA GLN A 93 -10.47 4.11 3.97
C GLN A 93 -9.07 3.52 4.05
N LEU A 94 -8.60 2.90 2.96
CA LEU A 94 -7.23 2.39 2.88
C LEU A 94 -6.18 3.49 3.14
N ILE A 95 -6.34 4.67 2.52
CA ILE A 95 -5.42 5.79 2.74
C ILE A 95 -5.49 6.27 4.20
N GLU A 96 -6.70 6.37 4.77
CA GLU A 96 -6.91 6.74 6.17
C GLU A 96 -6.17 5.79 7.12
N ASP A 97 -6.29 4.48 6.87
CA ASP A 97 -5.65 3.43 7.68
C ASP A 97 -4.13 3.39 7.48
N LEU A 98 -3.63 3.54 6.25
CA LEU A 98 -2.20 3.59 5.95
C LEU A 98 -1.52 4.77 6.65
N LEU A 99 -2.13 5.93 6.64
CA LEU A 99 -1.57 7.12 7.26
C LEU A 99 -1.92 7.24 8.75
N GLN A 100 -2.89 6.44 9.23
CA GLN A 100 -3.50 6.58 10.55
C GLN A 100 -3.91 8.05 10.79
N SER A 101 -4.54 8.64 9.80
CA SER A 101 -4.84 10.07 9.72
C SER A 101 -6.34 10.34 9.82
N ARG A 102 -6.68 11.64 9.78
CA ARG A 102 -8.07 12.05 9.70
C ARG A 102 -8.60 11.86 8.27
N ARG A 103 -9.87 11.56 8.15
CA ARG A 103 -10.59 11.40 6.89
C ARG A 103 -10.35 12.54 5.90
N ALA A 104 -10.29 13.79 6.36
CA ALA A 104 -10.08 14.95 5.50
C ALA A 104 -8.75 14.89 4.73
N LEU A 105 -7.67 14.41 5.36
CA LEU A 105 -6.38 14.22 4.70
C LEU A 105 -6.46 13.07 3.68
N ALA A 106 -7.13 11.99 4.04
CA ALA A 106 -7.32 10.85 3.13
C ALA A 106 -8.16 11.21 1.89
N ASP A 107 -9.22 11.99 2.07
CA ASP A 107 -10.05 12.49 0.96
C ASP A 107 -9.24 13.39 0.00
N ASP A 108 -8.39 14.27 0.54
CA ASP A 108 -7.56 15.18 -0.29
C ASP A 108 -6.49 14.40 -1.07
N ILE A 109 -5.85 13.40 -0.44
CA ILE A 109 -4.87 12.54 -1.11
C ILE A 109 -5.55 11.71 -2.20
N GLN A 110 -6.71 11.11 -1.90
CA GLN A 110 -7.47 10.36 -2.89
C GLN A 110 -7.82 11.21 -4.12
N GLN A 111 -8.30 12.44 -3.91
CA GLN A 111 -8.62 13.34 -5.02
C GLN A 111 -7.39 13.69 -5.86
N LEU A 112 -6.23 13.87 -5.21
CA LEU A 112 -4.98 14.16 -5.94
C LEU A 112 -4.51 12.93 -6.74
N LEU A 113 -4.60 11.73 -6.17
CA LEU A 113 -4.29 10.48 -6.86
C LEU A 113 -5.24 10.23 -8.04
N GLU A 114 -6.54 10.39 -7.83
CA GLU A 114 -7.54 10.24 -8.88
C GLU A 114 -7.29 11.23 -10.03
N TYR A 115 -6.94 12.48 -9.73
CA TYR A 115 -6.58 13.48 -10.75
C TYR A 115 -5.32 13.07 -11.53
N ARG A 116 -4.27 12.57 -10.86
CA ARG A 116 -3.03 12.13 -11.51
C ARG A 116 -3.22 10.93 -12.44
N HIS A 117 -4.13 10.03 -12.07
CA HIS A 117 -4.42 8.80 -12.80
C HIS A 117 -5.70 8.89 -13.66
N SER A 118 -6.31 10.09 -13.75
CA SER A 118 -7.42 10.30 -14.66
C SER A 118 -6.93 10.22 -16.10
N ASP A 119 -7.54 9.33 -16.88
CA ASP A 119 -7.31 9.23 -18.32
C ASP A 119 -8.58 9.68 -19.04
N PHE A 120 -8.43 10.58 -19.99
CA PHE A 120 -9.53 11.14 -20.76
C PHE A 120 -10.39 10.05 -21.41
N ASP A 121 -9.78 8.96 -21.88
CA ASP A 121 -10.52 7.87 -22.52
C ASP A 121 -11.37 7.08 -21.52
N SER A 122 -10.89 6.91 -20.29
CA SER A 122 -11.64 6.25 -19.22
C SER A 122 -12.82 7.08 -18.74
N ASP A 123 -12.64 8.39 -18.61
CA ASP A 123 -13.71 9.33 -18.24
C ASP A 123 -14.83 9.35 -19.30
N VAL A 124 -14.48 9.32 -20.57
CA VAL A 124 -15.47 9.28 -21.69
C VAL A 124 -16.22 7.96 -21.72
N MET A 125 -15.59 6.85 -21.36
CA MET A 125 -16.21 5.53 -21.36
C MET A 125 -16.97 5.22 -20.06
N GLY A 126 -16.89 6.09 -19.04
CA GLY A 126 -17.50 5.86 -17.72
C GLY A 126 -16.88 4.66 -16.99
N LEU A 127 -15.63 4.33 -17.28
CA LEU A 127 -14.90 3.27 -16.61
C LEU A 127 -14.33 3.80 -15.29
N GLU A 128 -14.36 2.95 -14.28
CA GLU A 128 -13.71 3.27 -13.00
C GLU A 128 -12.19 3.41 -13.20
N THR A 129 -11.67 4.61 -12.95
CA THR A 129 -10.24 4.91 -13.03
C THR A 129 -9.50 4.34 -11.83
N GLU A 130 -8.17 4.28 -11.92
CA GLU A 130 -7.33 3.99 -10.78
C GLU A 130 -7.50 5.10 -9.73
N PHE A 131 -7.59 4.74 -8.46
CA PHE A 131 -7.87 5.64 -7.35
C PHE A 131 -9.24 6.38 -7.41
N ALA A 132 -10.16 6.00 -8.31
CA ALA A 132 -11.53 6.52 -8.26
C ALA A 132 -12.13 6.28 -6.86
N ARG A 133 -13.01 7.19 -6.41
CA ARG A 133 -13.56 7.15 -5.04
C ARG A 133 -14.22 5.81 -4.67
N GLU A 134 -14.77 5.09 -5.65
CA GLU A 134 -15.42 3.80 -5.50
C GLU A 134 -14.45 2.61 -5.61
N SER A 135 -13.19 2.88 -5.98
CA SER A 135 -12.17 1.84 -6.14
C SER A 135 -11.91 1.13 -4.80
N CYS A 136 -11.81 -0.20 -4.88
CA CYS A 136 -11.44 -1.03 -3.75
C CYS A 136 -10.08 -1.69 -3.99
N TYR A 137 -9.33 -1.81 -2.92
CA TYR A 137 -7.98 -2.37 -2.92
C TYR A 137 -7.89 -3.51 -1.91
N ALA A 138 -7.21 -4.57 -2.29
CA ALA A 138 -6.89 -5.68 -1.41
C ALA A 138 -5.37 -5.82 -1.26
N GLU A 139 -4.95 -6.26 -0.09
CA GLU A 139 -3.54 -6.47 0.20
C GLU A 139 -2.97 -7.59 -0.69
N ARG A 140 -1.82 -7.34 -1.30
CA ARG A 140 -1.07 -8.38 -2.02
C ARG A 140 -0.65 -9.44 -1.01
N LYS A 141 -1.13 -10.66 -1.21
CA LYS A 141 -0.67 -11.80 -0.40
C LYS A 141 0.85 -11.90 -0.55
N GLN A 142 1.57 -11.45 0.44
CA GLN A 142 3.00 -11.71 0.49
C GLN A 142 3.17 -13.22 0.48
N ILE A 143 3.90 -13.73 -0.52
CA ILE A 143 4.36 -15.12 -0.46
C ILE A 143 5.17 -15.19 0.82
N SER A 144 4.61 -15.86 1.83
CA SER A 144 5.27 -15.99 3.13
C SER A 144 6.66 -16.58 2.90
N THR A 145 7.68 -15.73 2.93
CA THR A 145 9.08 -16.15 2.84
C THR A 145 9.47 -16.98 4.06
N GLY A 146 8.68 -16.94 5.13
CA GLY A 146 8.93 -17.72 6.35
C GLY A 146 9.14 -19.21 6.13
N ARG A 147 8.51 -19.80 5.12
CA ARG A 147 8.80 -21.19 4.72
C ARG A 147 10.15 -21.31 4.01
N LEU A 148 10.49 -20.35 3.14
CA LEU A 148 11.77 -20.29 2.45
C LEU A 148 12.90 -19.96 3.44
N ASP A 149 12.67 -19.04 4.36
CA ASP A 149 13.63 -18.71 5.41
C ASP A 149 13.87 -19.89 6.33
N SER A 150 12.82 -20.62 6.72
CA SER A 150 12.96 -21.85 7.52
C SER A 150 13.70 -22.94 6.74
N MET A 151 13.41 -23.12 5.46
CA MET A 151 14.12 -24.06 4.59
C MET A 151 15.59 -23.66 4.42
N TRP A 152 15.88 -22.36 4.26
CA TRP A 152 17.24 -21.83 4.18
C TRP A 152 18.04 -22.03 5.47
N ILE A 153 17.43 -21.71 6.62
CA ILE A 153 18.05 -21.95 7.94
C ILE A 153 18.34 -23.44 8.13
N ASN A 154 17.38 -24.32 7.81
CA ASN A 154 17.58 -25.76 7.90
C ASN A 154 18.69 -26.25 6.96
N PHE A 155 18.73 -25.75 5.73
CA PHE A 155 19.78 -26.06 4.76
C PHE A 155 21.16 -25.61 5.24
N VAL A 156 21.31 -24.38 5.71
CA VAL A 156 22.55 -23.86 6.26
C VAL A 156 22.99 -24.64 7.52
N THR A 157 22.03 -25.06 8.34
CA THR A 157 22.29 -25.87 9.53
C THR A 157 22.76 -27.26 9.15
N SER A 158 22.14 -27.93 8.17
CA SER A 158 22.56 -29.24 7.69
C SER A 158 23.95 -29.20 7.06
N LEU A 159 24.26 -28.16 6.28
CA LEU A 159 25.61 -27.95 5.76
C LEU A 159 26.67 -27.80 6.88
N LYS A 160 26.33 -27.13 7.97
CA LYS A 160 27.24 -26.95 9.11
C LYS A 160 27.41 -28.21 9.97
N THR A 161 26.37 -29.04 10.05
CA THR A 161 26.39 -30.25 10.88
C THR A 161 26.80 -31.49 10.12
N GLU A 162 26.37 -31.68 8.87
CA GLU A 162 26.61 -32.88 8.08
C GLU A 162 27.90 -32.82 7.27
N SER A 163 28.32 -31.63 6.76
CA SER A 163 29.59 -31.51 6.03
C SER A 163 30.83 -31.61 6.92
N ARG A 164 30.70 -31.57 8.24
CA ARG A 164 31.83 -31.81 9.14
C ARG A 164 32.37 -33.25 9.07
N PHE A 165 31.58 -34.17 8.56
CA PHE A 165 32.03 -35.58 8.43
C PHE A 165 32.78 -35.88 7.15
N ILE A 166 32.79 -35.01 6.15
CA ILE A 166 33.48 -35.23 4.86
C ILE A 166 34.94 -34.81 4.90
N ASN A 167 35.33 -33.94 5.81
CA ASN A 167 36.72 -33.43 5.91
C ASN A 167 37.64 -34.24 6.83
N ASN A 168 37.20 -35.37 7.36
CA ASN A 168 38.04 -36.19 8.26
C ASN A 168 38.57 -37.48 7.63
N CYS A 169 38.46 -37.66 6.31
CA CYS A 169 38.95 -38.83 5.62
C CYS A 169 40.11 -38.52 4.64
N GLN A 170 41.12 -37.76 5.06
CA GLN A 170 42.44 -37.76 4.40
C GLN A 170 43.51 -37.23 5.30
N ARG A 171 43.94 -38.03 6.28
CA ARG A 171 45.32 -38.07 6.77
C ARG A 171 45.61 -39.54 7.06
N HIS A 172 46.06 -40.24 6.08
CA HIS A 172 46.95 -41.39 6.27
C HIS A 172 48.31 -41.00 5.76
N ASP A 173 49.23 -40.91 6.73
CA ASP A 173 50.64 -40.82 6.56
C ASP A 173 51.16 -42.04 5.83
N VAL A 174 52.10 -41.82 4.91
CA VAL A 174 53.28 -42.69 4.64
C VAL A 174 54.50 -41.80 4.62
#